data_00210890decfc33fa4e2ed3689098e00
#
_entry.id   00210890decfc33fa4e2ed3689098e00
#
_cell.length_a   1.000
_cell.length_b   1.000
_cell.length_c   1.000
_cell.angle_alpha   90.00
_cell.angle_beta   90.00
_cell.angle_gamma   90.00
#
_symmetry.space_group_name_H-M   'P 1'
#
loop_
_entity.id
_entity.type
_entity.pdbx_description
1 polymer ?
#
loop_
_entity_poly.entity_id
_entity_poly.type
_entity_poly.pdbx_seq_one_letter_code
_entity_poly.pdbx_strand_id
1 'polypeptide(L)' 'MYQAAKMMIASNGRQSAVLLDGVMIGVGVDGIRLDVKEGVAELSITGIDVERFRAGNEADFERFCAG' A
#
# COMPACT_ATOMS: atom_id res chain seq x y z
N MET A 1 3.27 4.16 -12.67
CA MET A 1 1.92 3.58 -12.53
C MET A 1 2.03 2.08 -12.36
N TYR A 2 1.37 1.52 -11.38
CA TYR A 2 1.42 0.09 -11.09
C TYR A 2 0.01 -0.50 -11.20
N GLN A 3 -0.11 -1.59 -11.93
CA GLN A 3 -1.38 -2.33 -12.03
C GLN A 3 -1.20 -3.67 -11.32
N ALA A 4 -1.90 -3.84 -10.22
CA ALA A 4 -1.83 -5.06 -9.43
C ALA A 4 -2.95 -6.00 -9.84
N ALA A 5 -2.68 -7.30 -9.87
CA ALA A 5 -3.71 -8.31 -10.04
C ALA A 5 -4.58 -8.39 -8.79
N LYS A 6 -3.98 -8.13 -7.62
CA LYS A 6 -4.71 -8.12 -6.35
C LYS A 6 -4.21 -6.97 -5.50
N MET A 7 -5.14 -6.16 -5.01
CA MET A 7 -4.82 -5.02 -4.17
C MET A 7 -5.74 -5.01 -2.96
N MET A 8 -5.18 -4.80 -1.77
CA MET A 8 -5.92 -4.64 -0.54
C MET A 8 -5.42 -3.38 0.17
N ILE A 9 -6.34 -2.61 0.74
CA ILE A 9 -5.99 -1.37 1.44
C ILE A 9 -6.57 -1.44 2.84
N ALA A 10 -5.77 -1.09 3.84
CA ALA A 10 -6.20 -0.99 5.22
C ALA A 10 -5.78 0.35 5.79
N SER A 11 -6.65 0.95 6.59
CA SER A 11 -6.36 2.21 7.28
C SER A 11 -7.00 2.18 8.65
N ASN A 12 -6.27 2.69 9.64
CA ASN A 12 -6.80 2.85 11.00
C ASN A 12 -7.10 4.31 11.35
N GLY A 13 -7.15 5.19 10.34
CA GLY A 13 -7.38 6.62 10.53
C GLY A 13 -6.13 7.42 10.81
N ARG A 14 -5.01 6.77 11.13
CA ARG A 14 -3.72 7.42 11.40
C ARG A 14 -2.64 6.92 10.45
N GLN A 15 -2.70 5.65 10.12
CA GLN A 15 -1.75 5.00 9.22
C GLN A 15 -2.52 4.15 8.22
N SER A 16 -1.93 3.96 7.07
CA SER A 16 -2.51 3.13 6.03
C SER A 16 -1.44 2.23 5.44
N ALA A 17 -1.87 1.06 4.99
CA ALA A 17 -1.01 0.11 4.32
C ALA A 17 -1.72 -0.44 3.10
N VAL A 18 -0.95 -0.77 2.09
CA VAL A 18 -1.46 -1.36 0.85
C VAL A 18 -0.73 -2.66 0.60
N LEU A 19 -1.48 -3.71 0.29
CA LEU A 19 -0.91 -4.99 -0.12
C LEU A 19 -1.12 -5.11 -1.64
N LEU A 20 -0.01 -5.21 -2.38
CA LEU A 20 0.00 -5.34 -3.84
C LEU A 20 0.64 -6.66 -4.20
N ASP A 21 -0.17 -7.61 -4.67
CA ASP A 21 0.31 -8.93 -5.09
C ASP A 21 1.24 -9.60 -4.06
N GLY A 22 0.88 -9.48 -2.77
CA GLY A 22 1.63 -10.10 -1.69
C GLY A 22 2.75 -9.23 -1.10
N VAL A 23 2.90 -8.00 -1.59
CA VAL A 23 3.92 -7.07 -1.06
C VAL A 23 3.21 -5.92 -0.35
N MET A 24 3.53 -5.73 0.92
CA MET A 24 2.98 -4.63 1.70
C MET A 24 3.80 -3.36 1.53
N ILE A 25 3.12 -2.26 1.25
CA ILE A 25 3.71 -0.93 1.10
C ILE A 25 3.00 0.01 2.07
N GLY A 26 3.73 0.89 2.71
CA GLY A 26 3.15 1.89 3.62
C GLY A 26 4.19 2.55 4.50
N VAL A 27 5.19 1.80 4.92
CA VAL A 27 6.24 2.34 5.79
C VAL A 27 7.21 3.17 4.95
N GLY A 28 7.39 4.44 5.33
CA GLY A 28 8.29 5.35 4.63
C GLY A 28 7.74 5.90 3.33
N VAL A 29 6.42 5.86 3.15
CA VAL A 29 5.75 6.43 1.98
C VAL A 29 5.01 7.68 2.40
N ASP A 30 5.23 8.79 1.70
CA ASP A 30 4.60 10.07 2.02
C ASP A 30 3.13 10.11 1.65
N GLY A 31 2.76 9.48 0.57
CA GLY A 31 1.37 9.44 0.17
C GLY A 31 1.11 8.40 -0.89
N ILE A 32 -0.11 7.88 -0.86
CA ILE A 32 -0.57 6.89 -1.82
C ILE A 32 -1.89 7.38 -2.39
N ARG A 33 -2.01 7.34 -3.71
CA ARG A 33 -3.24 7.71 -4.39
C ARG A 33 -3.74 6.53 -5.20
N LEU A 34 -5.03 6.24 -5.03
CA LEU A 34 -5.69 5.17 -5.76
C LEU A 34 -6.76 5.76 -6.66
N ASP A 35 -6.71 5.40 -7.93
CA ASP A 35 -7.74 5.72 -8.91
C ASP A 35 -8.30 4.43 -9.49
N VAL A 36 -9.61 4.33 -9.58
CA VAL A 36 -10.27 3.22 -10.27
C VAL A 36 -11.04 3.79 -11.44
N LYS A 37 -10.72 3.31 -12.63
CA LYS A 37 -11.30 3.80 -13.86
C LYS A 37 -11.62 2.62 -14.78
N GLU A 38 -12.87 2.51 -15.18
CA GLU A 38 -13.33 1.41 -16.05
C GLU A 38 -12.95 0.04 -15.50
N GLY A 39 -13.03 -0.12 -14.17
CA GLY A 39 -12.70 -1.38 -13.53
C GLY A 39 -11.22 -1.64 -13.31
N VAL A 40 -10.35 -0.73 -13.73
CA VAL A 40 -8.91 -0.86 -13.55
C VAL A 40 -8.45 0.03 -12.41
N ALA A 41 -7.75 -0.57 -11.45
CA ALA A 41 -7.19 0.16 -10.31
C ALA A 41 -5.77 0.60 -10.62
N GLU A 42 -5.48 1.88 -10.42
CA GLU A 42 -4.16 2.45 -10.59
C GLU A 42 -3.69 3.04 -9.28
N LEU A 43 -2.47 2.71 -8.89
CA LEU A 43 -1.88 3.18 -7.66
C LEU A 43 -0.69 4.08 -7.97
N SER A 44 -0.67 5.26 -7.33
CA SER A 44 0.44 6.19 -7.44
C SER A 44 1.03 6.43 -6.06
N ILE A 45 2.35 6.43 -5.97
CA ILE A 45 3.08 6.75 -4.75
C ILE A 45 3.67 8.14 -4.94
N THR A 46 3.34 9.08 -4.05
CA THR A 46 3.71 10.48 -4.21
C THR A 46 5.09 10.83 -3.69
N GLY A 47 5.64 10.01 -2.81
CA GLY A 47 6.98 10.22 -2.30
C GLY A 47 7.42 9.07 -1.43
N ILE A 48 8.73 8.79 -1.44
CA ILE A 48 9.32 7.72 -0.66
C ILE A 48 10.53 8.28 0.10
N ASP A 49 10.55 8.04 1.42
CA ASP A 49 11.73 8.28 2.23
C ASP A 49 12.59 7.03 2.14
N VAL A 50 13.67 7.09 1.36
CA VAL A 50 14.49 5.94 1.06
C VAL A 50 15.17 5.33 2.29
N GLU A 51 15.36 6.14 3.35
CA GLU A 51 15.94 5.64 4.59
C GLU A 51 14.94 4.89 5.45
N ARG A 52 13.67 5.27 5.37
CA ARG A 52 12.60 4.68 6.19
C ARG A 52 11.77 3.65 5.46
N PHE A 53 11.80 3.66 4.13
CA PHE A 53 10.95 2.77 3.35
C PHE A 53 11.25 1.30 3.67
N ARG A 54 10.20 0.54 3.91
CA ARG A 54 10.28 -0.90 4.13
C ARG A 54 9.12 -1.58 3.44
N ALA A 55 9.43 -2.53 2.59
CA ALA A 55 8.42 -3.40 2.01
C ALA A 55 8.23 -4.60 2.94
N GLY A 56 6.99 -4.99 3.15
CA GLY A 56 6.65 -6.14 3.97
C GLY A 56 5.98 -7.22 3.13
N ASN A 57 5.57 -8.30 3.79
CA ASN A 57 4.85 -9.39 3.16
C ASN A 57 3.39 -9.41 3.63
N GLU A 58 2.64 -10.41 3.18
CA GLU A 58 1.24 -10.56 3.53
C GLU A 58 1.03 -10.71 5.05
N ALA A 59 1.94 -11.40 5.75
CA ALA A 59 1.85 -11.53 7.20
C ALA A 59 2.03 -10.19 7.90
N ASP A 60 2.87 -9.32 7.37
CA ASP A 60 3.03 -7.96 7.90
C ASP A 60 1.75 -7.15 7.72
N PHE A 61 1.09 -7.31 6.59
CA PHE A 61 -0.19 -6.65 6.34
C PHE A 61 -1.28 -7.15 7.29
N GLU A 62 -1.33 -8.45 7.54
CA GLU A 62 -2.27 -9.02 8.50
C GLU A 62 -2.04 -8.50 9.91
N ARG A 63 -0.78 -8.37 10.33
CA ARG A 63 -0.45 -7.78 11.63
C ARG A 63 -0.89 -6.32 11.72
N PHE A 64 -0.73 -5.59 10.65
CA PHE A 64 -1.22 -4.20 10.59
C PHE A 64 -2.73 -4.14 10.77
N CYS A 65 -3.48 -5.03 10.11
CA CYS A 65 -4.94 -5.07 10.23
C CYS A 65 -5.41 -5.51 11.62
N ALA A 66 -4.66 -6.37 12.28
CA ALA A 66 -5.01 -6.87 13.62
C ALA A 66 -4.72 -5.87 14.72
N GLY A 67 -3.80 -4.98 14.51
CA GLY A 67 -3.37 -4.01 15.49
C GLY A 67 -3.89 -2.63 15.31
#